data_359ed5b8f8ce8f13291e9128b7ae7eea
#
_entry.id   359ed5b8f8ce8f13291e9128b7ae7eea
#
_cell.length_a   1.000
_cell.length_b   1.000
_cell.length_c   1.000
_cell.angle_alpha   90.00
_cell.angle_beta   90.00
_cell.angle_gamma   90.00
#
_symmetry.space_group_name_H-M   'P 1'
#
loop_
_entity.id
_entity.type
_entity.pdbx_description
1 polymer ?
#
loop_
_entity_poly.entity_id
_entity_poly.type
_entity_poly.pdbx_seq_one_letter_code
_entity_poly.pdbx_strand_id
1 'polypeptide(L)'
;APFSFEVFLNASDDGVMHLLKHYSEYNRDFDNFFVGGNREVGLQLREASSRHPSRFLRLLVAHWSIISASFCDDIMKGIANHLAYRYGNLRPNDTRENKWTPIEKPDASNLVNQILEELERHPSHWQLNSYTAEALKACAHVIQDEQNAARLVFWTIGFGSLREESTVRGGSDPLLTAGINMMTGRVAEALMILANNLQKHDSELPELLPPTLCRFASNENLGVRALVLQRLPYLQNKNPELGWKIFSLAMQDSMGLWKYAERCLYYAYRDHFDKVLPLLELIGREGSEKDMEIWGRISALSALNGHIDFANL
;
A
#
# COMPACT_ATOMS: atom_id res chain seq x y z
N ALA A 1 -15.32 8.53 -21.99
CA ALA A 1 -15.36 7.12 -22.39
C ALA A 1 -16.44 6.93 -23.44
N PRO A 2 -16.29 5.96 -24.35
CA PRO A 2 -17.30 5.68 -25.39
C PRO A 2 -18.60 5.12 -24.79
N PHE A 3 -18.55 4.56 -23.58
CA PHE A 3 -19.66 4.04 -22.80
C PHE A 3 -19.33 4.03 -21.31
N SER A 4 -20.32 3.78 -20.46
CA SER A 4 -20.15 3.69 -19.02
C SER A 4 -19.82 2.25 -18.57
N PHE A 5 -19.40 2.08 -17.32
CA PHE A 5 -19.04 0.77 -16.75
C PHE A 5 -20.23 -0.21 -16.71
N GLU A 6 -21.48 0.28 -16.69
CA GLU A 6 -22.68 -0.54 -16.71
C GLU A 6 -22.75 -1.42 -17.98
N VAL A 7 -22.17 -0.97 -19.08
CA VAL A 7 -22.08 -1.78 -20.30
C VAL A 7 -21.33 -3.08 -20.03
N PHE A 8 -20.19 -3.01 -19.33
CA PHE A 8 -19.43 -4.21 -18.94
C PHE A 8 -20.20 -5.10 -17.94
N LEU A 9 -20.95 -4.50 -17.02
CA LEU A 9 -21.71 -5.25 -16.02
C LEU A 9 -22.90 -5.99 -16.66
N ASN A 10 -23.55 -5.40 -17.65
CA ASN A 10 -24.74 -5.94 -18.31
C ASN A 10 -24.44 -6.83 -19.52
N ALA A 11 -23.25 -6.73 -20.12
CA ALA A 11 -22.85 -7.59 -21.22
C ALA A 11 -22.60 -9.04 -20.77
N SER A 12 -22.83 -10.01 -21.66
CA SER A 12 -22.33 -11.38 -21.47
C SER A 12 -20.80 -11.41 -21.48
N ASP A 13 -20.20 -12.51 -21.02
CA ASP A 13 -18.74 -12.67 -21.03
C ASP A 13 -18.17 -12.56 -22.46
N ASP A 14 -18.84 -13.14 -23.45
CA ASP A 14 -18.49 -12.99 -24.87
C ASP A 14 -18.61 -11.53 -25.34
N GLY A 15 -19.63 -10.82 -24.88
CA GLY A 15 -19.81 -9.39 -25.15
C GLY A 15 -18.69 -8.54 -24.57
N VAL A 16 -18.28 -8.82 -23.33
CA VAL A 16 -17.10 -8.18 -22.71
C VAL A 16 -15.85 -8.46 -23.54
N MET A 17 -15.60 -9.71 -23.91
CA MET A 17 -14.43 -10.08 -24.71
C MET A 17 -14.42 -9.41 -26.08
N HIS A 18 -15.58 -9.27 -26.72
CA HIS A 18 -15.71 -8.55 -27.99
C HIS A 18 -15.34 -7.06 -27.84
N LEU A 19 -15.81 -6.41 -26.78
CA LEU A 19 -15.46 -5.01 -26.46
C LEU A 19 -13.96 -4.86 -26.22
N LEU A 20 -13.36 -5.72 -25.38
CA LEU A 20 -11.93 -5.68 -25.07
C LEU A 20 -11.07 -5.87 -26.31
N LYS A 21 -11.44 -6.82 -27.19
CA LYS A 21 -10.75 -7.03 -28.46
C LYS A 21 -10.86 -5.82 -29.38
N HIS A 22 -12.05 -5.22 -29.49
CA HIS A 22 -12.29 -4.07 -30.36
C HIS A 22 -11.46 -2.86 -29.93
N TYR A 23 -11.35 -2.60 -28.59
CA TYR A 23 -10.64 -1.43 -28.07
C TYR A 23 -9.16 -1.68 -27.71
N SER A 24 -8.65 -2.92 -27.85
CA SER A 24 -7.26 -3.25 -27.48
C SER A 24 -6.22 -2.45 -28.29
N GLU A 25 -6.50 -2.22 -29.57
CA GLU A 25 -5.61 -1.50 -30.49
C GLU A 25 -6.08 -0.05 -30.76
N TYR A 26 -7.17 0.36 -30.11
CA TYR A 26 -7.76 1.67 -30.38
C TYR A 26 -7.02 2.76 -29.60
N ASN A 27 -5.96 3.27 -30.21
CA ASN A 27 -5.24 4.42 -29.71
C ASN A 27 -5.98 5.71 -30.09
N ARG A 28 -5.87 6.71 -29.21
CA ARG A 28 -6.49 8.02 -29.37
C ARG A 28 -5.76 8.81 -30.43
N ASP A 29 -6.26 8.79 -31.66
CA ASP A 29 -5.82 9.70 -32.71
C ASP A 29 -6.46 11.08 -32.55
N PHE A 30 -5.84 12.12 -33.11
CA PHE A 30 -6.35 13.49 -33.08
C PHE A 30 -7.79 13.59 -33.61
N ASP A 31 -8.14 12.79 -34.62
CA ASP A 31 -9.47 12.77 -35.24
C ASP A 31 -10.54 12.12 -34.36
N ASN A 32 -10.15 11.29 -33.38
CA ASN A 32 -11.03 10.56 -32.47
C ASN A 32 -10.99 11.06 -31.02
N PHE A 33 -10.50 12.28 -30.81
CA PHE A 33 -10.27 12.86 -29.48
C PHE A 33 -11.50 12.79 -28.57
N PHE A 34 -12.72 12.94 -29.10
CA PHE A 34 -13.97 12.92 -28.33
C PHE A 34 -14.58 11.53 -28.15
N VAL A 35 -14.15 10.52 -28.89
CA VAL A 35 -14.73 9.18 -28.85
C VAL A 35 -14.19 8.38 -27.65
N GLY A 36 -12.96 8.66 -27.22
CA GLY A 36 -12.26 7.89 -26.20
C GLY A 36 -11.65 6.61 -26.77
N GLY A 37 -10.62 6.09 -26.12
CA GLY A 37 -9.84 4.94 -26.60
C GLY A 37 -9.64 3.89 -25.51
N ASN A 38 -8.61 3.08 -25.69
CA ASN A 38 -8.19 1.99 -24.77
C ASN A 38 -8.17 2.47 -23.29
N ARG A 39 -7.56 3.62 -23.02
CA ARG A 39 -7.43 4.15 -21.66
C ARG A 39 -8.78 4.45 -21.01
N GLU A 40 -9.69 5.09 -21.74
CA GLU A 40 -11.01 5.44 -21.21
C GLU A 40 -11.88 4.20 -21.00
N VAL A 41 -11.76 3.20 -21.88
CA VAL A 41 -12.41 1.89 -21.74
C VAL A 41 -11.83 1.15 -20.53
N GLY A 42 -10.51 1.17 -20.34
CA GLY A 42 -9.84 0.59 -19.17
C GLY A 42 -10.33 1.17 -17.84
N LEU A 43 -10.59 2.50 -17.77
CA LEU A 43 -11.17 3.11 -16.58
C LEU A 43 -12.59 2.55 -16.27
N GLN A 44 -13.42 2.33 -17.30
CA GLN A 44 -14.75 1.72 -17.11
C GLN A 44 -14.64 0.26 -16.69
N LEU A 45 -13.67 -0.47 -17.27
CA LEU A 45 -13.37 -1.86 -16.89
C LEU A 45 -12.91 -1.97 -15.43
N ARG A 46 -12.06 -1.06 -14.94
CA ARG A 46 -11.67 -0.97 -13.53
C ARG A 46 -12.87 -0.79 -12.63
N GLU A 47 -13.78 0.12 -12.98
CA GLU A 47 -14.98 0.37 -12.20
C GLU A 47 -15.89 -0.86 -12.17
N ALA A 48 -16.13 -1.50 -13.32
CA ALA A 48 -16.90 -2.73 -13.41
C ALA A 48 -16.27 -3.87 -12.59
N SER A 49 -14.95 -4.07 -12.72
CA SER A 49 -14.20 -5.09 -11.98
C SER A 49 -14.22 -4.85 -10.47
N SER A 50 -14.24 -3.58 -10.02
CA SER A 50 -14.38 -3.25 -8.60
C SER A 50 -15.75 -3.61 -8.03
N ARG A 51 -16.78 -3.63 -8.86
CA ARG A 51 -18.15 -3.96 -8.44
C ARG A 51 -18.48 -5.45 -8.54
N HIS A 52 -17.83 -6.15 -9.46
CA HIS A 52 -18.04 -7.59 -9.70
C HIS A 52 -16.71 -8.37 -9.83
N PRO A 53 -15.87 -8.38 -8.75
CA PRO A 53 -14.49 -8.84 -8.81
C PRO A 53 -14.34 -10.30 -9.22
N SER A 54 -15.15 -11.23 -8.71
CA SER A 54 -15.02 -12.66 -9.03
C SER A 54 -15.32 -12.95 -10.49
N ARG A 55 -16.28 -12.25 -11.09
CA ARG A 55 -16.59 -12.41 -12.52
C ARG A 55 -15.40 -12.00 -13.39
N PHE A 56 -14.88 -10.78 -13.14
CA PHE A 56 -13.79 -10.26 -13.96
C PHE A 56 -12.48 -11.00 -13.73
N LEU A 57 -12.23 -11.53 -12.51
CA LEU A 57 -11.09 -12.39 -12.26
C LEU A 57 -11.20 -13.72 -13.04
N ARG A 58 -12.37 -14.34 -13.08
CA ARG A 58 -12.60 -15.53 -13.92
C ARG A 58 -12.39 -15.23 -15.40
N LEU A 59 -12.87 -14.08 -15.90
CA LEU A 59 -12.62 -13.65 -17.28
C LEU A 59 -11.14 -13.48 -17.58
N LEU A 60 -10.40 -12.82 -16.66
CA LEU A 60 -8.96 -12.64 -16.77
C LEU A 60 -8.24 -13.99 -16.87
N VAL A 61 -8.55 -14.93 -15.98
CA VAL A 61 -7.97 -16.28 -15.95
C VAL A 61 -8.30 -17.07 -17.20
N ALA A 62 -9.56 -17.04 -17.64
CA ALA A 62 -10.02 -17.85 -18.78
C ALA A 62 -9.51 -17.33 -20.12
N HIS A 63 -9.30 -16.04 -20.26
CA HIS A 63 -8.99 -15.39 -21.53
C HIS A 63 -7.65 -14.62 -21.51
N TRP A 64 -6.74 -15.00 -20.66
CA TRP A 64 -5.44 -14.35 -20.47
C TRP A 64 -4.71 -14.05 -21.79
N SER A 65 -4.63 -15.05 -22.68
CA SER A 65 -3.90 -14.93 -23.96
C SER A 65 -4.58 -14.01 -24.98
N ILE A 66 -5.82 -13.60 -24.75
CA ILE A 66 -6.65 -12.81 -25.67
C ILE A 66 -6.76 -11.36 -25.19
N ILE A 67 -6.79 -11.17 -23.87
CA ILE A 67 -6.91 -9.84 -23.24
C ILE A 67 -5.57 -9.11 -23.35
N SER A 68 -5.58 -7.85 -23.79
CA SER A 68 -4.35 -7.06 -23.84
C SER A 68 -3.77 -6.81 -22.45
N ALA A 69 -2.46 -6.70 -22.36
CA ALA A 69 -1.75 -6.47 -21.10
C ALA A 69 -2.32 -5.29 -20.29
N SER A 70 -2.68 -4.19 -20.96
CA SER A 70 -3.27 -3.01 -20.31
C SER A 70 -4.64 -3.29 -19.69
N PHE A 71 -5.47 -4.10 -20.33
CA PHE A 71 -6.77 -4.50 -19.78
C PHE A 71 -6.64 -5.53 -18.66
N CYS A 72 -5.62 -6.43 -18.73
CA CYS A 72 -5.28 -7.29 -17.59
C CYS A 72 -4.96 -6.45 -16.35
N ASP A 73 -4.13 -5.42 -16.52
CA ASP A 73 -3.79 -4.43 -15.48
C ASP A 73 -5.04 -3.72 -14.93
N ASP A 74 -5.94 -3.29 -15.82
CA ASP A 74 -7.16 -2.59 -15.43
C ASP A 74 -8.13 -3.48 -14.65
N ILE A 75 -8.28 -4.75 -15.03
CA ILE A 75 -9.05 -5.73 -14.28
C ILE A 75 -8.46 -5.94 -12.89
N MET A 76 -7.15 -6.22 -12.80
CA MET A 76 -6.46 -6.42 -11.51
C MET A 76 -6.59 -5.19 -10.61
N LYS A 77 -6.43 -4.00 -11.17
CA LYS A 77 -6.63 -2.75 -10.43
C LYS A 77 -8.05 -2.60 -9.90
N GLY A 78 -9.06 -2.95 -10.70
CA GLY A 78 -10.45 -2.94 -10.27
C GLY A 78 -10.69 -3.90 -9.09
N ILE A 79 -10.17 -5.13 -9.17
CA ILE A 79 -10.27 -6.13 -8.10
C ILE A 79 -9.55 -5.65 -6.83
N ALA A 80 -8.35 -5.08 -6.96
CA ALA A 80 -7.64 -4.46 -5.85
C ALA A 80 -8.44 -3.32 -5.19
N ASN A 81 -9.10 -2.48 -6.00
CA ASN A 81 -9.97 -1.43 -5.50
C ASN A 81 -11.15 -1.99 -4.70
N HIS A 82 -11.77 -3.11 -5.12
CA HIS A 82 -12.83 -3.78 -4.35
C HIS A 82 -12.36 -4.10 -2.92
N LEU A 83 -11.19 -4.73 -2.77
CA LEU A 83 -10.64 -5.06 -1.46
C LEU A 83 -10.30 -3.78 -0.67
N ALA A 84 -9.67 -2.80 -1.31
CA ALA A 84 -9.27 -1.55 -0.68
C ALA A 84 -10.46 -0.70 -0.20
N TYR A 85 -11.58 -0.70 -0.92
CA TYR A 85 -12.82 0.00 -0.54
C TYR A 85 -13.54 -0.68 0.62
N ARG A 86 -13.49 -2.00 0.70
CA ARG A 86 -14.20 -2.77 1.73
C ARG A 86 -13.41 -2.98 3.00
N TYR A 87 -12.12 -3.19 2.90
CA TYR A 87 -11.26 -3.63 4.00
C TYR A 87 -10.09 -2.68 4.27
N GLY A 88 -9.74 -1.83 3.30
CA GLY A 88 -8.69 -0.82 3.43
C GLY A 88 -9.22 0.55 3.79
N ASN A 89 -8.36 1.55 3.62
CA ASN A 89 -8.66 2.95 3.89
C ASN A 89 -8.94 3.77 2.61
N LEU A 90 -9.01 3.11 1.46
CA LEU A 90 -9.34 3.79 0.21
C LEU A 90 -10.84 4.05 0.16
N ARG A 91 -11.22 5.27 -0.22
CA ARG A 91 -12.63 5.62 -0.45
C ARG A 91 -12.90 5.65 -1.94
N PRO A 92 -14.03 5.08 -2.40
CA PRO A 92 -14.42 5.22 -3.78
C PRO A 92 -14.68 6.69 -4.12
N ASN A 93 -14.54 7.02 -5.40
CA ASN A 93 -14.78 8.36 -5.91
C ASN A 93 -16.30 8.58 -6.13
N ASP A 94 -17.06 8.61 -5.04
CA ASP A 94 -18.49 8.74 -5.07
C ASP A 94 -18.93 10.13 -5.54
N THR A 95 -19.84 10.15 -6.51
CA THR A 95 -20.59 11.34 -6.90
C THR A 95 -22.04 11.22 -6.38
N ARG A 96 -22.80 12.33 -6.46
CA ARG A 96 -24.23 12.28 -6.10
C ARG A 96 -25.03 11.29 -6.95
N GLU A 97 -24.61 11.10 -8.19
CA GLU A 97 -25.30 10.26 -9.20
C GLU A 97 -24.74 8.84 -9.27
N ASN A 98 -23.49 8.62 -8.84
CA ASN A 98 -22.81 7.34 -8.92
C ASN A 98 -22.11 7.00 -7.60
N LYS A 99 -22.86 6.37 -6.69
CA LYS A 99 -22.32 5.75 -5.48
C LYS A 99 -21.74 4.39 -5.82
N TRP A 100 -20.52 4.13 -5.37
CA TRP A 100 -19.93 2.81 -5.48
C TRP A 100 -20.72 1.80 -4.65
N THR A 101 -21.28 0.80 -5.29
CA THR A 101 -22.01 -0.30 -4.65
C THR A 101 -21.54 -1.60 -5.28
N PRO A 102 -20.98 -2.55 -4.51
CA PRO A 102 -20.59 -3.83 -5.07
C PRO A 102 -21.81 -4.67 -5.45
N ILE A 103 -21.78 -5.30 -6.62
CA ILE A 103 -22.80 -6.25 -7.09
C ILE A 103 -22.67 -7.56 -6.32
N GLU A 104 -21.43 -7.96 -6.04
CA GLU A 104 -21.14 -9.14 -5.23
C GLU A 104 -20.24 -8.80 -4.04
N LYS A 105 -20.29 -9.67 -3.05
CA LYS A 105 -19.44 -9.58 -1.85
C LYS A 105 -18.77 -10.94 -1.65
N PRO A 106 -17.76 -11.29 -2.46
CA PRO A 106 -17.09 -12.57 -2.32
C PRO A 106 -16.43 -12.68 -0.95
N ASP A 107 -16.16 -13.90 -0.54
CA ASP A 107 -15.28 -14.16 0.60
C ASP A 107 -13.91 -13.53 0.32
N ALA A 108 -13.44 -12.73 1.26
CA ALA A 108 -12.25 -11.92 1.06
C ALA A 108 -10.97 -12.78 0.99
N SER A 109 -10.88 -13.81 1.84
CA SER A 109 -9.72 -14.70 1.85
C SER A 109 -9.63 -15.51 0.56
N ASN A 110 -10.79 -16.00 0.05
CA ASN A 110 -10.84 -16.70 -1.22
C ASN A 110 -10.46 -15.78 -2.39
N LEU A 111 -10.94 -14.53 -2.41
CA LEU A 111 -10.56 -13.56 -3.44
C LEU A 111 -9.06 -13.25 -3.41
N VAL A 112 -8.47 -13.08 -2.21
CA VAL A 112 -7.03 -12.89 -2.04
C VAL A 112 -6.25 -14.09 -2.58
N ASN A 113 -6.68 -15.33 -2.22
CA ASN A 113 -6.03 -16.54 -2.73
C ASN A 113 -6.04 -16.58 -4.26
N GLN A 114 -7.18 -16.28 -4.90
CA GLN A 114 -7.30 -16.25 -6.35
C GLN A 114 -6.46 -15.15 -7.01
N ILE A 115 -6.31 -13.98 -6.37
CA ILE A 115 -5.39 -12.92 -6.83
C ILE A 115 -3.95 -13.45 -6.81
N LEU A 116 -3.50 -14.03 -5.70
CA LEU A 116 -2.14 -14.55 -5.57
C LEU A 116 -1.88 -15.69 -6.56
N GLU A 117 -2.84 -16.58 -6.78
CA GLU A 117 -2.76 -17.61 -7.82
C GLU A 117 -2.60 -17.03 -9.22
N GLU A 118 -3.30 -15.95 -9.54
CA GLU A 118 -3.17 -15.28 -10.84
C GLU A 118 -1.78 -14.65 -11.01
N LEU A 119 -1.24 -14.00 -9.98
CA LEU A 119 0.12 -13.49 -9.99
C LEU A 119 1.14 -14.62 -10.25
N GLU A 120 0.99 -15.76 -9.58
CA GLU A 120 1.86 -16.94 -9.70
C GLU A 120 1.74 -17.63 -11.05
N ARG A 121 0.57 -17.55 -11.70
CA ARG A 121 0.32 -18.14 -13.03
C ARG A 121 1.03 -17.38 -14.16
N HIS A 122 1.14 -16.05 -14.02
CA HIS A 122 1.71 -15.19 -15.06
C HIS A 122 2.82 -14.24 -14.50
N PRO A 123 3.88 -14.79 -13.88
CA PRO A 123 4.88 -14.01 -13.18
C PRO A 123 5.63 -13.02 -14.07
N SER A 124 5.84 -13.34 -15.34
CA SER A 124 6.53 -12.44 -16.29
C SER A 124 5.78 -11.12 -16.53
N HIS A 125 4.45 -11.12 -16.39
CA HIS A 125 3.65 -9.90 -16.51
C HIS A 125 3.56 -9.14 -15.18
N TRP A 126 3.35 -9.89 -14.08
CA TRP A 126 3.05 -9.29 -12.78
C TRP A 126 4.30 -8.89 -11.99
N GLN A 127 5.48 -9.44 -12.32
CA GLN A 127 6.71 -9.12 -11.61
C GLN A 127 7.07 -7.63 -11.79
N LEU A 128 7.28 -6.93 -10.68
CA LEU A 128 7.61 -5.50 -10.65
C LEU A 128 6.62 -4.58 -11.38
N ASN A 129 5.38 -5.03 -11.49
CA ASN A 129 4.28 -4.26 -12.08
C ASN A 129 3.64 -3.34 -11.02
N SER A 130 3.30 -2.10 -11.38
CA SER A 130 2.69 -1.14 -10.47
C SER A 130 1.32 -1.56 -9.96
N TYR A 131 0.55 -2.27 -10.77
CA TYR A 131 -0.77 -2.79 -10.39
C TYR A 131 -0.66 -3.98 -9.44
N THR A 132 0.41 -4.76 -9.55
CA THR A 132 0.76 -5.79 -8.56
C THR A 132 1.05 -5.15 -7.20
N ALA A 133 1.85 -4.08 -7.13
CA ALA A 133 2.09 -3.38 -5.87
C ALA A 133 0.79 -2.91 -5.20
N GLU A 134 -0.19 -2.44 -5.99
CA GLU A 134 -1.49 -2.04 -5.49
C GLU A 134 -2.36 -3.24 -5.07
N ALA A 135 -2.33 -4.34 -5.80
CA ALA A 135 -3.04 -5.58 -5.45
C ALA A 135 -2.49 -6.18 -4.15
N LEU A 136 -1.16 -6.25 -4.00
CA LEU A 136 -0.52 -6.72 -2.77
C LEU A 136 -0.91 -5.84 -1.56
N LYS A 137 -0.94 -4.52 -1.73
CA LYS A 137 -1.39 -3.62 -0.66
C LYS A 137 -2.86 -3.86 -0.29
N ALA A 138 -3.73 -4.08 -1.26
CA ALA A 138 -5.14 -4.38 -1.00
C ALA A 138 -5.31 -5.75 -0.29
N CYS A 139 -4.58 -6.78 -0.72
CA CYS A 139 -4.57 -8.11 -0.10
C CYS A 139 -4.07 -8.06 1.36
N ALA A 140 -3.06 -7.24 1.66
CA ALA A 140 -2.48 -7.11 2.99
C ALA A 140 -3.49 -6.70 4.07
N HIS A 141 -4.56 -5.99 3.72
CA HIS A 141 -5.65 -5.63 4.64
C HIS A 141 -6.53 -6.82 5.05
N VAL A 142 -6.48 -7.91 4.30
CA VAL A 142 -7.38 -9.06 4.47
C VAL A 142 -6.65 -10.27 5.05
N ILE A 143 -5.39 -10.48 4.67
CA ILE A 143 -4.62 -11.67 5.01
C ILE A 143 -4.45 -11.79 6.53
N GLN A 144 -4.87 -12.92 7.08
CA GLN A 144 -4.73 -13.29 8.50
C GLN A 144 -4.02 -14.63 8.69
N ASP A 145 -3.83 -15.40 7.61
CA ASP A 145 -3.16 -16.70 7.61
C ASP A 145 -1.71 -16.61 7.15
N GLU A 146 -0.87 -17.48 7.69
CA GLU A 146 0.57 -17.51 7.40
C GLU A 146 0.87 -17.86 5.93
N GLN A 147 0.09 -18.75 5.32
CA GLN A 147 0.34 -19.23 3.96
C GLN A 147 0.21 -18.10 2.94
N ASN A 148 -0.92 -17.39 2.94
CA ASN A 148 -1.11 -16.25 2.03
C ASN A 148 -0.18 -15.08 2.39
N ALA A 149 0.15 -14.90 3.68
CA ALA A 149 1.13 -13.92 4.09
C ALA A 149 2.52 -14.22 3.50
N ALA A 150 2.99 -15.46 3.57
CA ALA A 150 4.27 -15.87 2.98
C ALA A 150 4.31 -15.67 1.46
N ARG A 151 3.22 -16.01 0.75
CA ARG A 151 3.09 -15.78 -0.70
C ARG A 151 3.17 -14.28 -1.03
N LEU A 152 2.43 -13.43 -0.29
CA LEU A 152 2.49 -11.99 -0.48
C LEU A 152 3.90 -11.46 -0.26
N VAL A 153 4.57 -11.85 0.83
CA VAL A 153 5.96 -11.43 1.12
C VAL A 153 6.89 -11.82 -0.02
N PHE A 154 6.78 -13.03 -0.54
CA PHE A 154 7.59 -13.50 -1.68
C PHE A 154 7.51 -12.55 -2.88
N TRP A 155 6.29 -12.09 -3.24
CA TRP A 155 6.05 -11.14 -4.32
C TRP A 155 6.68 -9.76 -4.07
N THR A 156 6.90 -9.38 -2.81
CA THR A 156 7.44 -8.06 -2.46
C THR A 156 8.96 -7.97 -2.55
N ILE A 157 9.68 -9.11 -2.51
CA ILE A 157 11.16 -9.15 -2.40
C ILE A 157 11.83 -8.38 -3.54
N GLY A 158 11.37 -8.56 -4.78
CA GLY A 158 11.93 -7.90 -5.96
C GLY A 158 11.83 -6.38 -5.92
N PHE A 159 10.73 -5.86 -5.37
CA PHE A 159 10.50 -4.41 -5.27
C PHE A 159 11.51 -3.71 -4.33
N GLY A 160 12.02 -4.40 -3.33
CA GLY A 160 13.00 -3.83 -2.40
C GLY A 160 14.36 -3.46 -3.04
N SER A 161 14.60 -3.90 -4.27
CA SER A 161 15.83 -3.59 -5.04
C SER A 161 15.60 -2.55 -6.13
N LEU A 162 14.35 -2.11 -6.36
CA LEU A 162 14.05 -1.12 -7.37
C LEU A 162 14.61 0.24 -6.98
N ARG A 163 15.29 0.87 -7.91
CA ARG A 163 15.68 2.28 -7.81
C ARG A 163 14.65 3.10 -8.58
N GLU A 164 13.78 3.77 -7.85
CA GLU A 164 12.79 4.65 -8.43
C GLU A 164 13.14 6.10 -8.10
N GLU A 165 13.12 6.95 -9.11
CA GLU A 165 13.23 8.40 -8.90
C GLU A 165 11.85 8.98 -8.61
N SER A 166 11.75 9.74 -7.52
CA SER A 166 10.52 10.48 -7.24
C SER A 166 10.38 11.68 -8.17
N THR A 167 9.33 11.68 -8.97
CA THR A 167 9.00 12.80 -9.86
C THR A 167 8.10 13.86 -9.20
N VAL A 168 7.66 13.63 -7.96
CA VAL A 168 6.74 14.53 -7.26
C VAL A 168 7.47 15.73 -6.70
N ARG A 169 7.16 16.91 -7.26
CA ARG A 169 7.62 18.21 -6.78
C ARG A 169 6.40 18.98 -6.27
N GLY A 170 6.28 19.11 -4.94
CA GLY A 170 5.21 19.91 -4.32
C GLY A 170 4.22 19.06 -3.48
N GLY A 171 3.28 19.75 -2.82
CA GLY A 171 2.30 19.19 -1.88
C GLY A 171 2.62 19.56 -0.42
N SER A 172 1.65 19.31 0.48
CA SER A 172 1.79 19.59 1.92
C SER A 172 2.83 18.71 2.60
N ASP A 173 3.09 17.52 2.04
CA ASP A 173 4.09 16.56 2.48
C ASP A 173 4.76 15.89 1.28
N PRO A 174 5.77 16.55 0.66
CA PRO A 174 6.39 16.06 -0.57
C PRO A 174 7.04 14.68 -0.39
N LEU A 175 7.64 14.40 0.77
CA LEU A 175 8.34 13.15 1.03
C LEU A 175 7.37 11.97 1.12
N LEU A 176 6.29 12.12 1.89
CA LEU A 176 5.27 11.10 2.00
C LEU A 176 4.54 10.87 0.66
N THR A 177 4.23 11.97 -0.03
CA THR A 177 3.59 11.91 -1.36
C THR A 177 4.49 11.18 -2.37
N ALA A 178 5.79 11.44 -2.33
CA ALA A 178 6.77 10.71 -3.14
C ALA A 178 6.72 9.20 -2.85
N GLY A 179 6.82 8.82 -1.57
CA GLY A 179 6.74 7.41 -1.16
C GLY A 179 5.46 6.72 -1.63
N ILE A 180 4.29 7.34 -1.43
CA ILE A 180 2.99 6.77 -1.84
C ILE A 180 2.90 6.55 -3.36
N ASN A 181 3.53 7.40 -4.15
CA ASN A 181 3.49 7.30 -5.61
C ASN A 181 4.49 6.29 -6.19
N MET A 182 5.47 5.84 -5.42
CA MET A 182 6.44 4.83 -5.83
C MET A 182 5.90 3.41 -5.62
N MET A 183 6.25 2.48 -6.50
CA MET A 183 5.94 1.05 -6.31
C MET A 183 6.59 0.52 -5.03
N THR A 184 7.87 0.83 -4.83
CA THR A 184 8.62 0.45 -3.62
C THR A 184 7.93 0.95 -2.34
N GLY A 185 7.44 2.19 -2.34
CA GLY A 185 6.73 2.74 -1.19
C GLY A 185 5.37 2.07 -0.94
N ARG A 186 4.60 1.78 -1.99
CA ARG A 186 3.33 1.03 -1.87
C ARG A 186 3.53 -0.36 -1.31
N VAL A 187 4.60 -1.04 -1.74
CA VAL A 187 4.96 -2.37 -1.23
C VAL A 187 5.44 -2.30 0.21
N ALA A 188 6.25 -1.31 0.58
CA ALA A 188 6.64 -1.08 1.98
C ALA A 188 5.40 -0.89 2.87
N GLU A 189 4.44 -0.09 2.41
CA GLU A 189 3.18 0.11 3.12
C GLU A 189 2.36 -1.18 3.20
N ALA A 190 2.32 -1.99 2.12
CA ALA A 190 1.66 -3.30 2.12
C ALA A 190 2.25 -4.25 3.17
N LEU A 191 3.58 -4.35 3.27
CA LEU A 191 4.25 -5.18 4.26
C LEU A 191 3.98 -4.73 5.69
N MET A 192 3.96 -3.41 5.94
CA MET A 192 3.62 -2.87 7.26
C MET A 192 2.15 -3.13 7.63
N ILE A 193 1.23 -3.01 6.66
CA ILE A 193 -0.19 -3.35 6.86
C ILE A 193 -0.33 -4.84 7.18
N LEU A 194 0.35 -5.71 6.41
CA LEU A 194 0.35 -7.15 6.64
C LEU A 194 0.86 -7.50 8.04
N ALA A 195 2.03 -6.97 8.44
CA ALA A 195 2.59 -7.22 9.76
C ALA A 195 1.64 -6.79 10.88
N ASN A 196 1.06 -5.59 10.76
CA ASN A 196 0.10 -5.08 11.73
C ASN A 196 -1.18 -5.93 11.77
N ASN A 197 -1.66 -6.39 10.62
CA ASN A 197 -2.87 -7.21 10.54
C ASN A 197 -2.65 -8.60 11.17
N LEU A 198 -1.53 -9.25 10.86
CA LEU A 198 -1.15 -10.53 11.49
C LEU A 198 -1.04 -10.39 13.02
N GLN A 199 -0.33 -9.37 13.50
CA GLN A 199 -0.18 -9.14 14.95
C GLN A 199 -1.49 -8.75 15.64
N LYS A 200 -2.43 -8.15 14.94
CA LYS A 200 -3.77 -7.86 15.45
C LYS A 200 -4.59 -9.13 15.70
N HIS A 201 -4.34 -10.17 14.92
CA HIS A 201 -5.00 -11.47 15.00
C HIS A 201 -4.17 -12.52 15.72
N ASP A 202 -3.08 -12.11 16.41
CA ASP A 202 -2.14 -12.97 17.12
C ASP A 202 -1.57 -14.10 16.23
N SER A 203 -1.46 -13.83 14.92
CA SER A 203 -0.88 -14.74 13.94
C SER A 203 0.64 -14.57 13.88
N GLU A 204 1.34 -15.67 13.62
CA GLU A 204 2.79 -15.65 13.46
C GLU A 204 3.20 -14.86 12.19
N LEU A 205 4.36 -14.20 12.27
CA LEU A 205 4.94 -13.52 11.14
C LEU A 205 5.69 -14.54 10.27
N PRO A 206 5.43 -14.63 8.94
CA PRO A 206 6.21 -15.49 8.06
C PRO A 206 7.71 -15.18 8.16
N GLU A 207 8.54 -16.21 8.06
CA GLU A 207 10.00 -16.13 8.25
C GLU A 207 10.66 -15.00 7.42
N LEU A 208 10.22 -14.80 6.19
CA LEU A 208 10.77 -13.78 5.29
C LEU A 208 10.23 -12.37 5.56
N LEU A 209 9.18 -12.20 6.36
CA LEU A 209 8.59 -10.87 6.58
C LEU A 209 9.50 -9.94 7.40
N PRO A 210 10.08 -10.34 8.57
CA PRO A 210 10.98 -9.48 9.33
C PRO A 210 12.21 -9.00 8.55
N PRO A 211 12.99 -9.85 7.86
CA PRO A 211 14.13 -9.39 7.08
C PRO A 211 13.72 -8.51 5.90
N THR A 212 12.57 -8.76 5.27
CA THR A 212 12.06 -7.92 4.19
C THR A 212 11.67 -6.54 4.72
N LEU A 213 10.97 -6.44 5.85
CA LEU A 213 10.66 -5.16 6.51
C LEU A 213 11.92 -4.37 6.85
N CYS A 214 12.96 -5.03 7.39
CA CYS A 214 14.25 -4.39 7.67
C CYS A 214 14.88 -3.82 6.39
N ARG A 215 14.80 -4.54 5.26
CA ARG A 215 15.31 -4.06 3.97
C ARG A 215 14.58 -2.81 3.48
N PHE A 216 13.25 -2.74 3.61
CA PHE A 216 12.50 -1.55 3.24
C PHE A 216 12.74 -0.39 4.22
N ALA A 217 12.96 -0.68 5.50
CA ALA A 217 13.32 0.32 6.51
C ALA A 217 14.69 0.96 6.24
N SER A 218 15.63 0.23 5.65
CA SER A 218 16.96 0.74 5.24
C SER A 218 17.01 1.21 3.78
N ASN A 219 15.87 1.45 3.13
CA ASN A 219 15.83 1.89 1.74
C ASN A 219 16.51 3.26 1.56
N GLU A 220 17.24 3.45 0.47
CA GLU A 220 17.89 4.72 0.13
C GLU A 220 16.89 5.89 0.00
N ASN A 221 15.66 5.60 -0.40
CA ASN A 221 14.61 6.61 -0.57
C ASN A 221 13.92 6.93 0.77
N LEU A 222 14.06 8.17 1.22
CA LEU A 222 13.47 8.64 2.48
C LEU A 222 11.94 8.59 2.50
N GLY A 223 11.26 8.67 1.34
CA GLY A 223 9.80 8.55 1.26
C GLY A 223 9.32 7.13 1.61
N VAL A 224 10.08 6.10 1.22
CA VAL A 224 9.81 4.71 1.62
C VAL A 224 9.98 4.54 3.12
N ARG A 225 11.09 5.07 3.68
CA ARG A 225 11.37 5.02 5.13
C ARG A 225 10.31 5.77 5.94
N ALA A 226 9.84 6.93 5.44
CA ALA A 226 8.77 7.70 6.07
C ALA A 226 7.45 6.90 6.15
N LEU A 227 7.09 6.16 5.09
CA LEU A 227 5.91 5.28 5.09
C LEU A 227 6.04 4.14 6.11
N VAL A 228 7.22 3.52 6.21
CA VAL A 228 7.51 2.49 7.22
C VAL A 228 7.30 3.07 8.62
N LEU A 229 7.94 4.20 8.95
CA LEU A 229 7.82 4.85 10.26
C LEU A 229 6.38 5.22 10.60
N GLN A 230 5.63 5.74 9.64
CA GLN A 230 4.24 6.13 9.85
C GLN A 230 3.33 4.96 10.26
N ARG A 231 3.64 3.74 9.81
CA ARG A 231 2.87 2.51 10.07
C ARG A 231 3.45 1.66 11.20
N LEU A 232 4.65 1.98 11.69
CA LEU A 232 5.40 1.19 12.66
C LEU A 232 4.82 1.13 14.09
N PRO A 233 4.14 2.16 14.64
CA PRO A 233 3.82 2.20 16.07
C PRO A 233 3.11 0.98 16.62
N TYR A 234 2.17 0.39 15.85
CA TYR A 234 1.43 -0.79 16.30
C TYR A 234 2.34 -2.03 16.40
N LEU A 235 3.14 -2.28 15.34
CA LEU A 235 4.11 -3.38 15.35
C LEU A 235 5.15 -3.19 16.46
N GLN A 236 5.62 -1.96 16.66
CA GLN A 236 6.59 -1.62 17.72
C GLN A 236 6.05 -1.92 19.12
N ASN A 237 4.76 -1.70 19.35
CA ASN A 237 4.10 -2.04 20.61
C ASN A 237 3.91 -3.55 20.78
N LYS A 238 3.45 -4.25 19.71
CA LYS A 238 3.15 -5.69 19.77
C LYS A 238 4.40 -6.59 19.70
N ASN A 239 5.42 -6.16 18.97
CA ASN A 239 6.71 -6.85 18.84
C ASN A 239 7.85 -5.83 19.01
N PRO A 240 8.20 -5.45 20.25
CA PRO A 240 9.17 -4.39 20.52
C PRO A 240 10.55 -4.67 19.92
N GLU A 241 11.02 -5.92 19.92
CA GLU A 241 12.34 -6.27 19.39
C GLU A 241 12.42 -5.94 17.88
N LEU A 242 11.49 -6.45 17.09
CA LEU A 242 11.42 -6.16 15.67
C LEU A 242 11.11 -4.68 15.40
N GLY A 243 10.17 -4.11 16.15
CA GLY A 243 9.75 -2.73 15.97
C GLY A 243 10.89 -1.73 16.17
N TRP A 244 11.69 -1.89 17.24
CA TRP A 244 12.86 -1.03 17.49
C TRP A 244 13.98 -1.25 16.48
N LYS A 245 14.18 -2.49 16.01
CA LYS A 245 15.12 -2.78 14.93
C LYS A 245 14.74 -2.04 13.64
N ILE A 246 13.46 -2.12 13.23
CA ILE A 246 12.94 -1.40 12.06
C ILE A 246 13.07 0.11 12.25
N PHE A 247 12.72 0.64 13.44
CA PHE A 247 12.85 2.06 13.78
C PHE A 247 14.29 2.54 13.59
N SER A 248 15.27 1.84 14.19
CA SER A 248 16.68 2.19 14.10
C SER A 248 17.19 2.22 12.67
N LEU A 249 16.82 1.22 11.85
CA LEU A 249 17.17 1.16 10.43
C LEU A 249 16.52 2.32 9.65
N ALA A 250 15.25 2.62 9.92
CA ALA A 250 14.55 3.69 9.23
C ALA A 250 15.07 5.09 9.58
N MET A 251 15.57 5.29 10.80
CA MET A 251 16.15 6.56 11.26
C MET A 251 17.65 6.72 10.96
N GLN A 252 18.32 5.65 10.53
CA GLN A 252 19.75 5.71 10.28
C GLN A 252 20.12 6.83 9.29
N ASP A 253 21.08 7.68 9.68
CA ASP A 253 21.60 8.80 8.88
C ASP A 253 20.52 9.77 8.33
N SER A 254 19.39 9.95 9.05
CA SER A 254 18.25 10.73 8.52
C SER A 254 17.53 11.56 9.56
N MET A 255 18.11 12.72 9.88
CA MET A 255 17.47 13.69 10.78
C MET A 255 16.13 14.24 10.26
N GLY A 256 15.88 14.25 8.95
CA GLY A 256 14.63 14.76 8.36
C GLY A 256 13.39 13.87 8.54
N LEU A 257 13.49 12.73 9.23
CA LEU A 257 12.40 11.77 9.42
C LEU A 257 11.68 11.84 10.77
N TRP A 258 12.09 12.71 11.69
CA TRP A 258 11.49 12.81 13.03
C TRP A 258 9.98 13.01 13.00
N LYS A 259 9.48 13.84 12.09
CA LYS A 259 8.04 14.06 11.88
C LYS A 259 7.25 12.75 11.69
N TYR A 260 7.84 11.74 11.02
CA TYR A 260 7.19 10.45 10.77
C TYR A 260 7.42 9.47 11.93
N ALA A 261 8.50 9.67 12.68
CA ALA A 261 8.87 8.89 13.85
C ALA A 261 8.13 9.31 15.13
N GLU A 262 7.55 10.53 15.17
CA GLU A 262 6.89 11.09 16.36
C GLU A 262 5.90 10.12 17.01
N ARG A 263 5.06 9.45 16.20
CA ARG A 263 4.07 8.50 16.73
C ARG A 263 4.71 7.26 17.37
N CYS A 264 5.88 6.83 16.88
CA CYS A 264 6.64 5.75 17.48
C CYS A 264 7.11 6.14 18.89
N LEU A 265 7.63 7.35 19.06
CA LEU A 265 8.04 7.88 20.36
C LEU A 265 6.83 8.09 21.28
N TYR A 266 5.75 8.66 20.75
CA TYR A 266 4.51 8.94 21.49
C TYR A 266 3.88 7.68 22.09
N TYR A 267 3.87 6.56 21.39
CA TYR A 267 3.32 5.32 21.94
C TYR A 267 4.31 4.52 22.78
N ALA A 268 5.62 4.78 22.65
CA ALA A 268 6.66 4.06 23.37
C ALA A 268 7.12 4.72 24.68
N TYR A 269 6.90 6.04 24.88
CA TYR A 269 7.51 6.78 26.01
C TYR A 269 7.11 6.25 27.39
N ARG A 270 5.99 5.58 27.54
CA ARG A 270 5.55 5.01 28.82
C ARG A 270 6.28 3.73 29.16
N ASP A 271 6.33 2.80 28.22
CA ASP A 271 6.76 1.41 28.47
C ASP A 271 8.22 1.17 28.07
N HIS A 272 8.81 2.06 27.26
CA HIS A 272 10.17 1.95 26.71
C HIS A 272 10.93 3.27 26.79
N PHE A 273 10.81 3.96 27.94
CA PHE A 273 11.45 5.27 28.12
C PHE A 273 12.98 5.20 28.01
N ASP A 274 13.56 4.09 28.44
CA ASP A 274 14.99 3.81 28.30
C ASP A 274 15.50 3.89 26.85
N LYS A 275 14.64 3.57 25.87
CA LYS A 275 14.93 3.69 24.44
C LYS A 275 14.55 5.06 23.88
N VAL A 276 13.55 5.72 24.46
CA VAL A 276 13.08 7.03 23.99
C VAL A 276 14.00 8.16 24.46
N LEU A 277 14.52 8.10 25.68
CA LEU A 277 15.36 9.16 26.25
C LEU A 277 16.58 9.51 25.39
N PRO A 278 17.41 8.56 24.94
CA PRO A 278 18.55 8.90 24.08
C PRO A 278 18.14 9.56 22.75
N LEU A 279 16.94 9.25 22.24
CA LEU A 279 16.41 9.86 21.03
C LEU A 279 15.94 11.30 21.28
N LEU A 280 15.35 11.58 22.44
CA LEU A 280 15.01 12.94 22.85
C LEU A 280 16.28 13.79 23.03
N GLU A 281 17.32 13.24 23.65
CA GLU A 281 18.62 13.91 23.78
C GLU A 281 19.24 14.23 22.41
N LEU A 282 19.13 13.30 21.46
CA LEU A 282 19.59 13.49 20.08
C LEU A 282 18.80 14.60 19.38
N ILE A 283 17.46 14.60 19.49
CA ILE A 283 16.60 15.65 18.91
C ILE A 283 16.94 17.00 19.52
N GLY A 284 17.10 17.07 20.85
CA GLY A 284 17.44 18.30 21.56
C GLY A 284 18.79 18.90 21.15
N ARG A 285 19.75 18.05 20.77
CA ARG A 285 21.09 18.46 20.37
C ARG A 285 21.21 18.82 18.88
N GLU A 286 20.55 18.08 18.01
CA GLU A 286 20.77 18.09 16.55
C GLU A 286 19.50 18.39 15.74
N GLY A 287 18.31 18.42 16.38
CA GLY A 287 17.03 18.61 15.72
C GLY A 287 16.84 20.03 15.14
N SER A 288 16.04 20.11 14.09
CA SER A 288 15.57 21.38 13.56
C SER A 288 14.53 22.03 14.50
N GLU A 289 14.17 23.30 14.25
CA GLU A 289 13.12 24.01 15.00
C GLU A 289 11.79 23.20 15.03
N LYS A 290 11.43 22.54 13.93
CA LYS A 290 10.24 21.68 13.88
C LYS A 290 10.38 20.40 14.68
N ASP A 291 11.59 19.84 14.76
CA ASP A 291 11.84 18.65 15.57
C ASP A 291 11.82 18.99 17.07
N MET A 292 12.15 20.22 17.44
CA MET A 292 12.03 20.71 18.82
C MET A 292 10.57 20.74 19.32
N GLU A 293 9.59 20.88 18.42
CA GLU A 293 8.18 20.71 18.82
C GLU A 293 7.87 19.27 19.24
N ILE A 294 8.45 18.28 18.55
CA ILE A 294 8.32 16.85 18.88
C ILE A 294 9.00 16.58 20.21
N TRP A 295 10.24 17.06 20.34
CA TRP A 295 11.00 16.99 21.59
C TRP A 295 10.20 17.54 22.77
N GLY A 296 9.67 18.77 22.66
CA GLY A 296 8.90 19.42 23.72
C GLY A 296 7.64 18.65 24.12
N ARG A 297 6.87 18.14 23.12
CA ARG A 297 5.67 17.35 23.40
C ARG A 297 5.97 16.04 24.14
N ILE A 298 6.95 15.27 23.65
CA ILE A 298 7.27 13.97 24.25
C ILE A 298 7.95 14.15 25.62
N SER A 299 8.84 15.13 25.76
CA SER A 299 9.50 15.44 27.03
C SER A 299 8.49 15.90 28.11
N ALA A 300 7.55 16.77 27.74
CA ALA A 300 6.49 17.21 28.67
C ALA A 300 5.60 16.03 29.12
N LEU A 301 5.21 15.16 28.19
CA LEU A 301 4.44 13.95 28.51
C LEU A 301 5.24 12.99 29.39
N SER A 302 6.54 12.84 29.16
CA SER A 302 7.43 12.01 29.96
C SER A 302 7.59 12.55 31.38
N ALA A 303 7.68 13.88 31.52
CA ALA A 303 7.74 14.53 32.83
C ALA A 303 6.42 14.40 33.60
N LEU A 304 5.28 14.59 32.94
CA LEU A 304 3.94 14.38 33.52
C LEU A 304 3.73 12.95 34.02
N ASN A 305 4.39 11.98 33.42
CA ASN A 305 4.34 10.57 33.83
C ASN A 305 5.50 10.18 34.77
N GLY A 306 6.32 11.12 35.22
CA GLY A 306 7.38 10.89 36.20
C GLY A 306 8.65 10.24 35.66
N HIS A 307 8.84 10.19 34.33
CA HIS A 307 10.06 9.65 33.72
C HIS A 307 11.21 10.67 33.69
N ILE A 308 10.90 11.96 33.69
CA ILE A 308 11.85 13.05 33.70
C ILE A 308 11.43 14.03 34.82
N ASP A 309 12.41 14.59 35.56
CA ASP A 309 12.14 15.69 36.46
C ASP A 309 11.93 16.99 35.65
N PHE A 310 10.88 17.74 35.98
CA PHE A 310 10.59 19.03 35.32
C PHE A 310 11.74 20.02 35.43
N ALA A 311 12.57 19.93 36.50
CA ALA A 311 13.76 20.76 36.65
C ALA A 311 14.86 20.48 35.61
N ASN A 312 14.77 19.34 34.90
CA ASN A 312 15.75 18.89 33.90
C ASN A 312 15.24 19.06 32.45
N LEU A 313 14.07 19.68 32.22
CA LEU A 313 13.57 20.11 30.95
C LEU A 313 14.05 21.51 30.59
#